data_c3526cb53bfe46e2fc38501008ab0b0a
#
_entry.id   c3526cb53bfe46e2fc38501008ab0b0a
#
_cell.length_a   1.000
_cell.length_b   1.000
_cell.length_c   1.000
_cell.angle_alpha   90.00
_cell.angle_beta   90.00
_cell.angle_gamma   90.00
#
_symmetry.space_group_name_H-M   'P 1'
#
loop_
_entity.id
_entity.type
_entity.pdbx_description
1 polymer ?
#
loop_
_entity_poly.entity_id
_entity_poly.type
_entity_poly.pdbx_seq_one_letter_code
_entity_poly.pdbx_strand_id
1 'polypeptide(L)'
;MMTKPILALAAASGLALAAPALAQHAGHAGHAAAAGEVDEAHIKDTATFLKMHGEALSGAINHPSRKEDSARDKYRHPAETLAFFHVGEDMKVGEYAPGGGWYSRLLGHYLGGQGQLVGLYANPVAFTPDPARQQRIRDTAAGFGKEVAGYTGLPAERFSGLTLDDIESQKGTFDRILIMRAMHNMWRSGTADTDLKAMRALLKDDGLIGIEQHRARADAPWSYADGTKGYLREKDVIDFMRVNGFELVASSEINANPKDTADHKEGVWEMPPVLATKREDLKGLGESDRMTLLFKKAK
;
A
#
# COMPACT_ATOMS: atom_id res chain seq x y z
N MET A 1 10.31 21.88 -61.51
CA MET A 1 10.01 22.19 -60.12
C MET A 1 9.93 20.89 -59.34
N MET A 2 10.99 20.56 -58.62
CA MET A 2 11.12 19.27 -57.88
C MET A 2 10.67 19.50 -56.45
N THR A 3 9.62 18.80 -56.01
CA THR A 3 9.18 18.76 -54.63
C THR A 3 9.92 17.65 -53.88
N LYS A 4 10.67 18.01 -52.83
CA LYS A 4 11.33 17.06 -51.93
C LYS A 4 10.32 16.55 -50.89
N PRO A 5 10.34 15.26 -50.51
CA PRO A 5 9.55 14.75 -49.38
C PRO A 5 10.25 15.10 -48.06
N ILE A 6 9.46 15.58 -47.11
CA ILE A 6 9.89 15.81 -45.71
C ILE A 6 9.82 14.46 -45.01
N LEU A 7 10.98 13.97 -44.56
CA LEU A 7 11.12 12.80 -43.73
C LEU A 7 10.83 13.20 -42.29
N ALA A 8 9.71 12.73 -41.73
CA ALA A 8 9.39 12.90 -40.32
C ALA A 8 10.19 11.89 -39.49
N LEU A 9 11.14 12.39 -38.72
CA LEU A 9 11.95 11.60 -37.78
C LEU A 9 11.10 11.39 -36.51
N ALA A 10 10.55 10.20 -36.33
CA ALA A 10 9.93 9.82 -35.07
C ALA A 10 11.02 9.59 -34.02
N ALA A 11 11.11 10.49 -33.06
CA ALA A 11 11.96 10.31 -31.90
C ALA A 11 11.32 9.28 -30.97
N ALA A 12 11.81 8.06 -30.96
CA ALA A 12 11.52 7.07 -29.96
C ALA A 12 12.21 7.48 -28.67
N SER A 13 11.45 8.07 -27.75
CA SER A 13 11.91 8.32 -26.39
C SER A 13 11.97 6.98 -25.65
N GLY A 14 13.12 6.32 -25.69
CA GLY A 14 13.41 5.16 -24.88
C GLY A 14 13.44 5.59 -23.42
N LEU A 15 12.41 5.21 -22.65
CA LEU A 15 12.47 5.26 -21.19
C LEU A 15 13.53 4.24 -20.76
N ALA A 16 14.69 4.71 -20.39
CA ALA A 16 15.65 3.89 -19.66
C ALA A 16 15.05 3.62 -18.27
N LEU A 17 14.53 2.42 -18.07
CA LEU A 17 14.25 1.89 -16.74
C LEU A 17 15.59 1.83 -16.01
N ALA A 18 15.84 2.78 -15.13
CA ALA A 18 16.98 2.74 -14.22
C ALA A 18 16.83 1.46 -13.39
N ALA A 19 17.79 0.56 -13.51
CA ALA A 19 17.90 -0.56 -12.59
C ALA A 19 17.92 -0.01 -11.16
N PRO A 20 17.18 -0.63 -10.20
CA PRO A 20 17.22 -0.18 -8.83
C PRO A 20 18.66 -0.22 -8.36
N ALA A 21 19.20 0.94 -8.01
CA ALA A 21 20.49 1.03 -7.36
C ALA A 21 20.36 0.32 -6.02
N LEU A 22 21.00 -0.83 -5.89
CA LEU A 22 21.28 -1.48 -4.60
C LEU A 22 22.21 -0.54 -3.85
N ALA A 23 21.62 0.45 -3.18
CA ALA A 23 22.36 1.34 -2.31
C ALA A 23 22.79 0.55 -1.08
N GLN A 24 24.03 0.07 -1.11
CA GLN A 24 24.77 -0.28 0.09
C GLN A 24 24.97 1.01 0.90
N HIS A 25 24.10 1.29 1.82
CA HIS A 25 24.27 2.37 2.78
C HIS A 25 25.00 1.83 4.02
N ALA A 26 26.33 2.01 3.98
CA ALA A 26 27.14 1.96 5.18
C ALA A 26 26.83 3.21 6.04
N GLY A 27 26.38 2.98 7.28
CA GLY A 27 26.55 3.87 8.40
C GLY A 27 25.48 4.92 8.66
N HIS A 28 24.39 4.52 9.32
CA HIS A 28 23.78 5.42 10.32
C HIS A 28 23.43 4.56 11.54
N ALA A 29 24.20 4.72 12.59
CA ALA A 29 23.93 4.14 13.91
C ALA A 29 22.66 4.80 14.48
N GLY A 30 21.52 4.13 14.31
CA GLY A 30 20.22 4.62 14.81
C GLY A 30 19.03 3.79 14.35
N HIS A 31 19.14 3.08 13.25
CA HIS A 31 18.08 2.25 12.67
C HIS A 31 18.51 0.79 12.53
N ALA A 32 19.15 0.23 13.55
CA ALA A 32 19.23 -1.22 13.64
C ALA A 32 17.85 -1.75 14.08
N ALA A 33 16.88 -1.72 13.15
CA ALA A 33 15.79 -2.65 13.18
C ALA A 33 16.41 -4.04 13.20
N ALA A 34 15.79 -5.01 13.90
CA ALA A 34 16.01 -6.39 13.58
C ALA A 34 15.49 -6.55 12.14
N ALA A 35 16.33 -6.21 11.17
CA ALA A 35 16.11 -6.48 9.78
C ALA A 35 15.87 -7.97 9.71
N GLY A 36 14.65 -8.37 9.41
CA GLY A 36 14.39 -9.74 8.99
C GLY A 36 15.40 -10.01 7.89
N GLU A 37 16.04 -11.15 7.94
CA GLU A 37 17.05 -11.57 6.97
C GLU A 37 16.51 -11.22 5.57
N VAL A 38 17.22 -10.36 4.83
CA VAL A 38 16.77 -9.89 3.51
C VAL A 38 16.73 -11.14 2.64
N ASP A 39 15.53 -11.56 2.25
CA ASP A 39 15.37 -12.73 1.38
C ASP A 39 15.82 -12.35 -0.04
N GLU A 40 17.09 -12.66 -0.36
CA GLU A 40 17.67 -12.45 -1.70
C GLU A 40 16.86 -13.14 -2.80
N ALA A 41 16.20 -14.26 -2.49
CA ALA A 41 15.33 -14.97 -3.42
C ALA A 41 14.11 -14.10 -3.75
N HIS A 42 13.50 -13.46 -2.76
CA HIS A 42 12.35 -12.58 -2.96
C HIS A 42 12.71 -11.30 -3.74
N ILE A 43 13.92 -10.72 -3.52
CA ILE A 43 14.40 -9.58 -4.30
C ILE A 43 14.53 -9.95 -5.79
N LYS A 44 15.13 -11.11 -6.08
CA LYS A 44 15.28 -11.60 -7.45
C LYS A 44 13.92 -11.90 -8.09
N ASP A 45 13.00 -12.44 -7.33
CA ASP A 45 11.64 -12.74 -7.76
C ASP A 45 10.84 -11.46 -8.03
N THR A 46 10.95 -10.44 -7.17
CA THR A 46 10.38 -9.10 -7.38
C THR A 46 10.87 -8.46 -8.67
N ALA A 47 12.16 -8.54 -8.98
CA ALA A 47 12.71 -8.02 -10.23
C ALA A 47 12.18 -8.76 -11.47
N THR A 48 11.97 -10.07 -11.35
CA THR A 48 11.36 -10.90 -12.39
C THR A 48 9.89 -10.54 -12.57
N PHE A 49 9.16 -10.38 -11.47
CA PHE A 49 7.77 -9.96 -11.47
C PHE A 49 7.60 -8.60 -12.15
N LEU A 50 8.44 -7.63 -11.84
CA LEU A 50 8.41 -6.31 -12.47
C LEU A 50 8.67 -6.35 -13.97
N LYS A 51 9.49 -7.29 -14.45
CA LYS A 51 9.69 -7.49 -15.91
C LYS A 51 8.45 -8.04 -16.59
N MET A 52 7.69 -8.90 -15.93
CA MET A 52 6.48 -9.50 -16.51
C MET A 52 5.28 -8.54 -16.51
N HIS A 53 5.11 -7.78 -15.43
CA HIS A 53 3.94 -6.94 -15.21
C HIS A 53 4.20 -5.44 -15.38
N GLY A 54 5.46 -5.03 -15.66
CA GLY A 54 5.90 -3.64 -15.66
C GLY A 54 5.21 -2.76 -16.71
N GLU A 55 4.82 -3.31 -17.85
CA GLU A 55 4.09 -2.56 -18.88
C GLU A 55 2.68 -2.21 -18.38
N ALA A 56 1.94 -3.17 -17.85
CA ALA A 56 0.60 -2.96 -17.30
C ALA A 56 0.64 -2.01 -16.09
N LEU A 57 1.62 -2.18 -15.18
CA LEU A 57 1.85 -1.26 -14.06
C LEU A 57 2.14 0.16 -14.55
N SER A 58 3.03 0.32 -15.52
CA SER A 58 3.37 1.63 -16.11
C SER A 58 2.14 2.28 -16.75
N GLY A 59 1.32 1.52 -17.47
CA GLY A 59 0.07 2.00 -18.04
C GLY A 59 -0.89 2.54 -16.97
N ALA A 60 -1.07 1.82 -15.87
CA ALA A 60 -1.93 2.25 -14.76
C ALA A 60 -1.35 3.45 -14.01
N ILE A 61 -0.04 3.48 -13.75
CA ILE A 61 0.64 4.58 -13.04
C ILE A 61 0.55 5.88 -13.83
N ASN A 62 0.77 5.81 -15.14
CA ASN A 62 0.78 6.99 -16.02
C ASN A 62 -0.59 7.34 -16.60
N HIS A 63 -1.66 6.69 -16.12
CA HIS A 63 -3.01 6.98 -16.64
C HIS A 63 -3.38 8.45 -16.41
N PRO A 64 -3.96 9.15 -17.42
CA PRO A 64 -4.27 10.59 -17.33
C PRO A 64 -5.14 11.00 -16.15
N SER A 65 -6.03 10.13 -15.68
CA SER A 65 -6.87 10.39 -14.49
C SER A 65 -6.09 10.49 -13.17
N ARG A 66 -4.81 10.04 -13.15
CA ARG A 66 -3.91 10.12 -12.00
C ARG A 66 -3.00 11.36 -11.99
N LYS A 67 -3.23 12.31 -12.88
CA LYS A 67 -2.37 13.51 -13.01
C LYS A 67 -2.09 14.21 -11.67
N GLU A 68 -3.08 14.33 -10.80
CA GLU A 68 -2.90 14.96 -9.48
C GLU A 68 -2.22 14.03 -8.47
N ASP A 69 -2.34 12.71 -8.64
CA ASP A 69 -1.72 11.71 -7.78
C ASP A 69 -0.22 11.53 -8.08
N SER A 70 0.18 11.71 -9.34
CA SER A 70 1.52 11.38 -9.86
C SER A 70 2.65 12.16 -9.18
N ALA A 71 2.37 13.35 -8.64
CA ALA A 71 3.35 14.13 -7.88
C ALA A 71 3.89 13.39 -6.64
N ARG A 72 3.15 12.37 -6.17
CA ARG A 72 3.50 11.55 -5.00
C ARG A 72 4.17 10.23 -5.37
N ASP A 73 4.16 9.83 -6.65
CA ASP A 73 4.72 8.55 -7.11
C ASP A 73 6.20 8.41 -6.74
N LYS A 74 6.97 9.51 -6.84
CA LYS A 74 8.39 9.57 -6.45
C LYS A 74 8.68 9.30 -4.96
N TYR A 75 7.66 9.36 -4.12
CA TYR A 75 7.76 9.06 -2.69
C TYR A 75 7.10 7.73 -2.32
N ARG A 76 6.27 7.17 -3.21
CA ARG A 76 5.46 5.98 -2.96
C ARG A 76 5.87 4.78 -3.78
N HIS A 77 6.77 4.98 -4.74
CA HIS A 77 7.37 3.92 -5.56
C HIS A 77 6.34 2.84 -5.98
N PRO A 78 5.21 3.24 -6.63
CA PRO A 78 4.07 2.33 -6.81
C PRO A 78 4.40 1.07 -7.61
N ALA A 79 5.24 1.16 -8.64
CA ALA A 79 5.62 -0.01 -9.43
C ALA A 79 6.42 -1.01 -8.60
N GLU A 80 7.43 -0.53 -7.90
CA GLU A 80 8.32 -1.34 -7.07
C GLU A 80 7.56 -1.93 -5.87
N THR A 81 6.66 -1.14 -5.26
CA THR A 81 5.86 -1.58 -4.11
C THR A 81 4.88 -2.68 -4.50
N LEU A 82 4.14 -2.52 -5.61
CA LEU A 82 3.20 -3.54 -6.08
C LEU A 82 3.92 -4.79 -6.60
N ALA A 83 5.09 -4.62 -7.23
CA ALA A 83 5.92 -5.75 -7.63
C ALA A 83 6.46 -6.52 -6.41
N PHE A 84 6.91 -5.82 -5.35
CA PHE A 84 7.34 -6.45 -4.10
C PHE A 84 6.20 -7.23 -3.42
N PHE A 85 4.97 -6.75 -3.53
CA PHE A 85 3.79 -7.47 -3.04
C PHE A 85 3.27 -8.53 -4.01
N HIS A 86 3.92 -8.71 -5.17
CA HIS A 86 3.50 -9.63 -6.23
C HIS A 86 2.03 -9.46 -6.62
N VAL A 87 1.61 -8.23 -6.89
CA VAL A 87 0.25 -7.90 -7.34
C VAL A 87 0.18 -7.98 -8.86
N GLY A 88 -0.43 -9.04 -9.41
CA GLY A 88 -0.68 -9.20 -10.84
C GLY A 88 -2.02 -8.59 -11.28
N GLU A 89 -2.12 -8.18 -12.56
CA GLU A 89 -3.30 -7.51 -13.11
C GLU A 89 -4.54 -8.39 -13.22
N ASP A 90 -4.39 -9.70 -13.10
CA ASP A 90 -5.46 -10.71 -13.16
C ASP A 90 -5.97 -11.14 -11.77
N MET A 91 -5.37 -10.61 -10.69
CA MET A 91 -5.64 -11.01 -9.32
C MET A 91 -6.89 -10.35 -8.75
N LYS A 92 -7.47 -11.02 -7.75
CA LYS A 92 -8.44 -10.41 -6.83
C LYS A 92 -7.71 -9.80 -5.65
N VAL A 93 -7.77 -8.49 -5.54
CA VAL A 93 -7.02 -7.69 -4.56
C VAL A 93 -7.97 -6.96 -3.62
N GLY A 94 -7.74 -7.09 -2.32
CA GLY A 94 -8.38 -6.30 -1.29
C GLY A 94 -7.53 -5.09 -0.91
N GLU A 95 -8.07 -3.89 -0.94
CA GLU A 95 -7.47 -2.68 -0.38
C GLU A 95 -8.15 -2.32 0.93
N TYR A 96 -7.43 -2.45 2.06
CA TYR A 96 -8.00 -2.10 3.35
C TYR A 96 -8.00 -0.60 3.60
N ALA A 97 -9.16 -0.05 3.99
CA ALA A 97 -9.38 1.36 4.30
C ALA A 97 -8.84 2.30 3.20
N PRO A 98 -9.40 2.26 1.99
CA PRO A 98 -8.90 2.98 0.80
C PRO A 98 -8.65 4.47 1.00
N GLY A 99 -9.33 5.10 1.97
CA GLY A 99 -9.17 6.50 2.33
C GLY A 99 -9.48 7.44 1.16
N GLY A 100 -8.54 8.32 0.80
CA GLY A 100 -8.70 9.25 -0.33
C GLY A 100 -8.48 8.63 -1.71
N GLY A 101 -8.38 7.29 -1.82
CA GLY A 101 -8.41 6.54 -3.08
C GLY A 101 -7.15 6.63 -3.94
N TRP A 102 -5.99 7.03 -3.38
CA TRP A 102 -4.77 7.13 -4.18
C TRP A 102 -4.34 5.79 -4.78
N TYR A 103 -4.33 4.72 -3.95
CA TYR A 103 -4.08 3.36 -4.45
C TYR A 103 -5.28 2.80 -5.20
N SER A 104 -6.53 3.10 -4.79
CA SER A 104 -7.74 2.65 -5.50
C SER A 104 -7.77 3.12 -6.95
N ARG A 105 -7.34 4.37 -7.24
CA ARG A 105 -7.25 4.88 -8.62
C ARG A 105 -6.19 4.15 -9.43
N LEU A 106 -5.05 3.81 -8.84
CA LEU A 106 -4.01 3.04 -9.50
C LEU A 106 -4.45 1.59 -9.72
N LEU A 107 -4.87 0.93 -8.64
CA LEU A 107 -5.30 -0.47 -8.68
C LEU A 107 -6.54 -0.66 -9.55
N GLY A 108 -7.46 0.31 -9.58
CA GLY A 108 -8.63 0.27 -10.44
C GLY A 108 -8.27 0.20 -11.93
N HIS A 109 -7.27 0.95 -12.38
CA HIS A 109 -6.76 0.84 -13.75
C HIS A 109 -5.95 -0.44 -13.97
N TYR A 110 -5.13 -0.84 -13.00
CA TYR A 110 -4.26 -1.99 -13.11
C TYR A 110 -5.03 -3.32 -13.17
N LEU A 111 -6.01 -3.49 -12.27
CA LEU A 111 -6.78 -4.72 -12.14
C LEU A 111 -8.04 -4.75 -13.00
N GLY A 112 -8.55 -3.58 -13.40
CA GLY A 112 -9.89 -3.45 -13.98
C GLY A 112 -10.12 -4.16 -15.32
N GLY A 113 -9.04 -4.53 -16.03
CA GLY A 113 -9.13 -5.30 -17.27
C GLY A 113 -9.43 -6.78 -17.06
N GLN A 114 -8.72 -7.43 -16.13
CA GLN A 114 -8.75 -8.89 -15.92
C GLN A 114 -9.01 -9.28 -14.47
N GLY A 115 -8.51 -8.51 -13.51
CA GLY A 115 -8.64 -8.77 -12.08
C GLY A 115 -9.89 -8.17 -11.43
N GLN A 116 -9.87 -8.10 -10.12
CA GLN A 116 -10.91 -7.52 -9.28
C GLN A 116 -10.31 -6.67 -8.17
N LEU A 117 -10.80 -5.45 -7.97
CA LEU A 117 -10.47 -4.63 -6.80
C LEU A 117 -11.64 -4.60 -5.81
N VAL A 118 -11.35 -4.92 -4.54
CA VAL A 118 -12.33 -4.90 -3.46
C VAL A 118 -11.85 -3.97 -2.34
N GLY A 119 -12.60 -2.91 -2.07
CA GLY A 119 -12.37 -2.07 -0.89
C GLY A 119 -12.79 -2.81 0.38
N LEU A 120 -11.84 -3.04 1.29
CA LEU A 120 -12.09 -3.69 2.58
C LEU A 120 -12.25 -2.62 3.67
N TYR A 121 -13.32 -2.73 4.43
CA TYR A 121 -13.65 -1.79 5.51
C TYR A 121 -13.72 -2.54 6.84
N ALA A 122 -13.29 -1.89 7.92
CA ALA A 122 -13.29 -2.47 9.25
C ALA A 122 -14.63 -3.14 9.60
N ASN A 123 -14.58 -4.17 10.45
CA ASN A 123 -15.79 -4.73 11.05
C ASN A 123 -16.57 -3.64 11.79
N PRO A 124 -17.77 -3.22 11.32
CA PRO A 124 -18.46 -2.06 11.89
C PRO A 124 -18.84 -2.25 13.35
N VAL A 125 -19.20 -3.47 13.72
CA VAL A 125 -19.62 -3.80 15.09
C VAL A 125 -18.44 -3.77 16.07
N ALA A 126 -17.29 -4.28 15.64
CA ALA A 126 -16.06 -4.20 16.43
C ALA A 126 -15.52 -2.76 16.52
N PHE A 127 -15.69 -1.97 15.46
CA PHE A 127 -15.17 -0.61 15.36
C PHE A 127 -15.94 0.39 16.25
N THR A 128 -17.26 0.23 16.41
CA THR A 128 -18.08 1.20 17.18
C THR A 128 -19.39 0.58 17.66
N PRO A 129 -19.84 0.92 18.87
CA PRO A 129 -21.19 0.56 19.33
C PRO A 129 -22.32 1.43 18.75
N ASP A 130 -22.00 2.55 18.06
CA ASP A 130 -22.98 3.47 17.46
C ASP A 130 -23.55 2.90 16.17
N PRO A 131 -24.87 2.51 16.11
CA PRO A 131 -25.48 1.93 14.91
C PRO A 131 -25.44 2.87 13.69
N ALA A 132 -25.53 4.18 13.89
CA ALA A 132 -25.49 5.14 12.79
C ALA A 132 -24.07 5.19 12.18
N ARG A 133 -23.03 5.04 12.99
CA ARG A 133 -21.65 4.95 12.52
C ARG A 133 -21.39 3.61 11.84
N GLN A 134 -21.92 2.51 12.36
CA GLN A 134 -21.87 1.21 11.69
C GLN A 134 -22.49 1.28 10.30
N GLN A 135 -23.68 1.90 10.18
CA GLN A 135 -24.36 2.04 8.89
C GLN A 135 -23.55 2.89 7.92
N ARG A 136 -22.93 3.99 8.37
CA ARG A 136 -22.05 4.79 7.50
C ARG A 136 -20.86 4.00 6.95
N ILE A 137 -20.28 3.07 7.74
CA ILE A 137 -19.19 2.19 7.25
C ILE A 137 -19.74 1.27 6.13
N ARG A 138 -20.92 0.69 6.33
CA ARG A 138 -21.57 -0.18 5.32
C ARG A 138 -21.91 0.59 4.04
N ASP A 139 -22.45 1.79 4.18
CA ASP A 139 -22.81 2.66 3.03
C ASP A 139 -21.54 3.04 2.24
N THR A 140 -20.45 3.34 2.95
CA THR A 140 -19.15 3.64 2.31
C THR A 140 -18.62 2.42 1.56
N ALA A 141 -18.69 1.24 2.15
CA ALA A 141 -18.31 0.00 1.48
C ALA A 141 -19.19 -0.25 0.24
N ALA A 142 -20.49 -0.12 0.35
CA ALA A 142 -21.42 -0.29 -0.77
C ALA A 142 -21.17 0.69 -1.91
N GLY A 143 -20.68 1.91 -1.61
CA GLY A 143 -20.37 2.95 -2.59
C GLY A 143 -19.06 2.75 -3.35
N PHE A 144 -18.12 1.94 -2.84
CA PHE A 144 -16.76 1.83 -3.36
C PHE A 144 -16.69 1.46 -4.84
N GLY A 145 -17.44 0.45 -5.28
CA GLY A 145 -17.42 0.03 -6.67
C GLY A 145 -17.83 1.13 -7.65
N LYS A 146 -18.88 1.90 -7.32
CA LYS A 146 -19.32 3.06 -8.10
C LYS A 146 -18.27 4.18 -8.10
N GLU A 147 -17.60 4.39 -6.98
CA GLU A 147 -16.55 5.40 -6.86
C GLU A 147 -15.36 5.06 -7.78
N VAL A 148 -14.85 3.82 -7.72
CA VAL A 148 -13.72 3.39 -8.57
C VAL A 148 -14.11 3.41 -10.05
N ALA A 149 -15.31 2.96 -10.41
CA ALA A 149 -15.83 3.07 -11.77
C ALA A 149 -15.86 4.52 -12.27
N GLY A 150 -16.16 5.46 -11.37
CA GLY A 150 -16.20 6.90 -11.68
C GLY A 150 -14.86 7.47 -12.15
N TYR A 151 -13.74 7.02 -11.57
CA TYR A 151 -12.41 7.50 -12.00
C TYR A 151 -11.73 6.63 -13.05
N THR A 152 -12.12 5.40 -13.20
CA THR A 152 -11.51 4.51 -14.21
C THR A 152 -12.25 4.50 -15.53
N GLY A 153 -13.54 4.80 -15.52
CA GLY A 153 -14.43 4.63 -16.68
C GLY A 153 -14.73 3.17 -17.00
N LEU A 154 -14.32 2.24 -16.13
CA LEU A 154 -14.53 0.79 -16.30
C LEU A 154 -15.86 0.36 -15.65
N PRO A 155 -16.41 -0.82 -16.05
CA PRO A 155 -17.65 -1.34 -15.48
C PRO A 155 -17.58 -1.52 -13.96
N ALA A 156 -18.63 -1.06 -13.26
CA ALA A 156 -18.67 -1.09 -11.79
C ALA A 156 -18.60 -2.50 -11.19
N GLU A 157 -18.96 -3.53 -11.96
CA GLU A 157 -18.94 -4.94 -11.58
C GLU A 157 -17.52 -5.48 -11.34
N ARG A 158 -16.50 -4.75 -11.81
CA ARG A 158 -15.08 -5.05 -11.54
C ARG A 158 -14.64 -4.62 -10.15
N PHE A 159 -15.46 -3.83 -9.47
CA PHE A 159 -15.14 -3.19 -8.22
C PHE A 159 -16.25 -3.41 -7.22
N SER A 160 -15.91 -3.69 -5.98
CA SER A 160 -16.88 -3.85 -4.90
C SER A 160 -16.30 -3.42 -3.56
N GLY A 161 -17.15 -3.16 -2.59
CA GLY A 161 -16.72 -2.94 -1.21
C GLY A 161 -17.28 -4.04 -0.30
N LEU A 162 -16.53 -4.34 0.76
CA LEU A 162 -16.82 -5.38 1.72
C LEU A 162 -16.51 -4.89 3.13
N THR A 163 -17.41 -5.10 4.08
CA THR A 163 -17.12 -4.94 5.50
C THR A 163 -16.65 -6.26 6.11
N LEU A 164 -15.66 -6.19 7.01
CA LEU A 164 -14.98 -7.39 7.55
C LEU A 164 -15.82 -8.22 8.53
N ASP A 165 -17.09 -7.88 8.74
CA ASP A 165 -18.09 -8.72 9.43
C ASP A 165 -18.98 -9.51 8.47
N ASP A 166 -18.95 -9.25 7.16
CA ASP A 166 -19.76 -9.92 6.13
C ASP A 166 -18.88 -10.55 5.05
N ILE A 167 -18.06 -11.52 5.44
CA ILE A 167 -17.02 -12.12 4.59
C ILE A 167 -17.36 -13.53 4.09
N GLU A 168 -18.47 -14.13 4.52
CA GLU A 168 -18.71 -15.57 4.36
C GLU A 168 -18.62 -16.04 2.91
N SER A 169 -19.24 -15.30 1.98
CA SER A 169 -19.23 -15.62 0.55
C SER A 169 -17.90 -15.40 -0.15
N GLN A 170 -16.93 -14.75 0.53
CA GLN A 170 -15.66 -14.32 -0.06
C GLN A 170 -14.44 -15.03 0.54
N LYS A 171 -14.64 -15.94 1.50
CA LYS A 171 -13.56 -16.71 2.12
C LYS A 171 -12.73 -17.48 1.08
N GLY A 172 -11.42 -17.44 1.24
CA GLY A 172 -10.49 -18.17 0.38
C GLY A 172 -10.44 -17.69 -1.08
N THR A 173 -10.88 -16.45 -1.37
CA THR A 173 -10.96 -15.98 -2.77
C THR A 173 -9.95 -14.89 -3.13
N PHE A 174 -9.28 -14.26 -2.16
CA PHE A 174 -8.35 -13.17 -2.41
C PHE A 174 -6.93 -13.66 -2.63
N ASP A 175 -6.31 -13.17 -3.70
CA ASP A 175 -4.90 -13.41 -3.99
C ASP A 175 -4.00 -12.52 -3.14
N ARG A 176 -4.40 -11.24 -2.98
CA ARG A 176 -3.66 -10.23 -2.21
C ARG A 176 -4.60 -9.40 -1.35
N ILE A 177 -4.12 -9.00 -0.18
CA ILE A 177 -4.72 -7.92 0.62
C ILE A 177 -3.65 -6.89 0.90
N LEU A 178 -3.95 -5.61 0.69
CA LEU A 178 -3.03 -4.50 0.88
C LEU A 178 -3.51 -3.60 2.02
N ILE A 179 -2.62 -3.34 2.98
CA ILE A 179 -2.84 -2.42 4.11
C ILE A 179 -1.88 -1.25 3.92
N MET A 180 -2.35 -0.21 3.20
CA MET A 180 -1.51 0.91 2.80
C MET A 180 -1.67 2.09 3.75
N ARG A 181 -0.73 2.26 4.69
CA ARG A 181 -0.72 3.32 5.73
C ARG A 181 -1.99 3.34 6.60
N ALA A 182 -2.57 2.19 6.82
CA ALA A 182 -3.82 2.04 7.56
C ALA A 182 -3.68 1.20 8.84
N MET A 183 -2.56 0.48 9.01
CA MET A 183 -2.34 -0.41 10.16
C MET A 183 -2.44 0.34 11.50
N HIS A 184 -1.90 1.55 11.59
CA HIS A 184 -2.01 2.39 12.80
C HIS A 184 -3.47 2.74 13.15
N ASN A 185 -4.37 2.83 12.17
CA ASN A 185 -5.79 3.07 12.41
C ASN A 185 -6.48 1.86 13.04
N MET A 186 -6.19 0.65 12.53
CA MET A 186 -6.66 -0.61 13.11
C MET A 186 -6.17 -0.75 14.56
N TRP A 187 -4.90 -0.43 14.78
CA TRP A 187 -4.24 -0.55 16.07
C TRP A 187 -4.88 0.34 17.13
N ARG A 188 -4.96 1.65 16.86
CA ARG A 188 -5.55 2.62 17.81
C ARG A 188 -7.07 2.46 18.02
N SER A 189 -7.78 1.85 17.07
CA SER A 189 -9.22 1.55 17.21
C SER A 189 -9.50 0.24 17.94
N GLY A 190 -8.46 -0.57 18.23
CA GLY A 190 -8.61 -1.87 18.89
C GLY A 190 -9.28 -2.93 18.02
N THR A 191 -9.29 -2.77 16.69
CA THR A 191 -9.93 -3.73 15.78
C THR A 191 -8.92 -4.62 15.03
N ALA A 192 -7.62 -4.40 15.25
CA ALA A 192 -6.59 -5.01 14.42
C ALA A 192 -6.61 -6.54 14.41
N ASP A 193 -6.81 -7.19 15.54
CA ASP A 193 -6.91 -8.65 15.65
C ASP A 193 -8.17 -9.19 14.95
N THR A 194 -9.32 -8.54 15.15
CA THR A 194 -10.59 -8.90 14.53
C THR A 194 -10.51 -8.76 13.01
N ASP A 195 -10.00 -7.64 12.53
CA ASP A 195 -9.89 -7.35 11.10
C ASP A 195 -8.86 -8.27 10.42
N LEU A 196 -7.70 -8.54 11.07
CA LEU A 196 -6.69 -9.47 10.54
C LEU A 196 -7.20 -10.91 10.49
N LYS A 197 -7.99 -11.35 11.48
CA LYS A 197 -8.64 -12.67 11.45
C LYS A 197 -9.59 -12.81 10.25
N ALA A 198 -10.36 -11.78 9.96
CA ALA A 198 -11.24 -11.74 8.80
C ALA A 198 -10.42 -11.75 7.49
N MET A 199 -9.37 -10.92 7.39
CA MET A 199 -8.49 -10.89 6.23
C MET A 199 -7.80 -12.23 5.98
N ARG A 200 -7.37 -12.92 7.06
CA ARG A 200 -6.80 -14.27 6.96
C ARG A 200 -7.79 -15.26 6.36
N ALA A 201 -9.08 -15.18 6.74
CA ALA A 201 -10.11 -16.02 6.18
C ALA A 201 -10.45 -15.70 4.72
N LEU A 202 -10.33 -14.44 4.30
CA LEU A 202 -10.53 -13.98 2.92
C LEU A 202 -9.45 -14.50 1.96
N LEU A 203 -8.19 -14.59 2.41
CA LEU A 203 -7.07 -15.00 1.58
C LEU A 203 -7.18 -16.46 1.12
N LYS A 204 -6.79 -16.74 -0.12
CA LYS A 204 -6.44 -18.08 -0.61
C LYS A 204 -5.34 -18.70 0.25
N ASP A 205 -5.09 -20.00 0.11
CA ASP A 205 -4.03 -20.67 0.90
C ASP A 205 -2.63 -20.18 0.58
N ASP A 206 -2.40 -19.77 -0.67
CA ASP A 206 -1.18 -19.12 -1.18
C ASP A 206 -1.30 -17.58 -1.24
N GLY A 207 -2.39 -17.02 -0.72
CA GLY A 207 -2.63 -15.59 -0.69
C GLY A 207 -1.68 -14.84 0.26
N LEU A 208 -1.33 -13.59 -0.10
CA LEU A 208 -0.39 -12.77 0.66
C LEU A 208 -1.03 -11.46 1.14
N ILE A 209 -0.52 -10.96 2.27
CA ILE A 209 -0.82 -9.61 2.78
C ILE A 209 0.41 -8.71 2.61
N GLY A 210 0.24 -7.58 1.92
CA GLY A 210 1.23 -6.51 1.83
C GLY A 210 0.88 -5.36 2.79
N ILE A 211 1.87 -4.94 3.58
CA ILE A 211 1.73 -3.82 4.52
C ILE A 211 2.76 -2.74 4.20
N GLU A 212 2.29 -1.52 3.91
CA GLU A 212 3.07 -0.30 3.92
C GLU A 212 2.60 0.54 5.10
N GLN A 213 3.49 0.85 6.07
CA GLN A 213 3.10 1.55 7.29
C GLN A 213 4.18 2.53 7.76
N HIS A 214 3.78 3.69 8.27
CA HIS A 214 4.67 4.69 8.86
C HIS A 214 5.46 4.07 9.99
N ARG A 215 6.80 4.12 9.88
CA ARG A 215 7.74 3.43 10.75
C ARG A 215 8.25 4.36 11.84
N ALA A 216 7.97 4.01 13.09
CA ALA A 216 8.60 4.62 14.24
C ALA A 216 10.06 4.17 14.38
N ARG A 217 10.88 4.96 15.07
CA ARG A 217 12.21 4.54 15.49
C ARG A 217 12.10 3.27 16.35
N ALA A 218 13.08 2.39 16.25
CA ALA A 218 13.11 1.13 17.01
C ALA A 218 13.10 1.37 18.54
N ASP A 219 13.72 2.47 19.00
CA ASP A 219 13.80 2.90 20.39
C ASP A 219 12.66 3.84 20.83
N ALA A 220 11.72 4.16 19.94
CA ALA A 220 10.60 5.03 20.28
C ALA A 220 9.78 4.44 21.45
N PRO A 221 9.35 5.26 22.42
CA PRO A 221 8.50 4.78 23.50
C PRO A 221 7.14 4.32 22.97
N TRP A 222 6.51 3.38 23.68
CA TRP A 222 5.18 2.87 23.30
C TRP A 222 4.16 4.01 23.10
N SER A 223 4.17 5.03 23.98
CA SER A 223 3.27 6.19 23.88
C SER A 223 3.42 7.01 22.58
N TYR A 224 4.48 6.78 21.82
CA TYR A 224 4.67 7.37 20.48
C TYR A 224 4.37 6.38 19.35
N ALA A 225 4.63 5.10 19.57
CA ALA A 225 4.52 4.03 18.59
C ALA A 225 3.23 3.18 18.72
N ASP A 226 2.25 3.65 19.50
CA ASP A 226 0.95 3.00 19.71
C ASP A 226 -0.08 3.26 18.59
N GLY A 227 0.32 3.94 17.53
CA GLY A 227 -0.53 4.32 16.40
C GLY A 227 -1.22 5.68 16.55
N THR A 228 -1.26 6.29 17.75
CA THR A 228 -1.91 7.61 17.96
C THR A 228 -1.17 8.74 17.24
N LYS A 229 0.14 8.58 17.02
CA LYS A 229 0.97 9.48 16.21
C LYS A 229 1.12 9.03 14.75
N GLY A 230 0.38 7.99 14.33
CA GLY A 230 0.45 7.41 12.99
C GLY A 230 1.61 6.44 12.78
N TYR A 231 2.59 6.43 13.68
CA TYR A 231 3.78 5.58 13.60
C TYR A 231 3.63 4.30 14.41
N LEU A 232 4.19 3.20 13.87
CA LEU A 232 4.35 1.91 14.57
C LEU A 232 5.80 1.45 14.45
N ARG A 233 6.33 0.76 15.47
CA ARG A 233 7.63 0.10 15.34
C ARG A 233 7.50 -1.15 14.46
N GLU A 234 8.43 -1.34 13.54
CA GLU A 234 8.42 -2.47 12.60
C GLU A 234 8.36 -3.82 13.32
N LYS A 235 9.18 -3.98 14.36
CA LYS A 235 9.16 -5.20 15.18
C LYS A 235 7.78 -5.49 15.78
N ASP A 236 7.08 -4.48 16.27
CA ASP A 236 5.76 -4.68 16.88
C ASP A 236 4.72 -5.11 15.84
N VAL A 237 4.80 -4.57 14.61
CA VAL A 237 3.93 -5.00 13.50
C VAL A 237 4.22 -6.45 13.12
N ILE A 238 5.50 -6.84 12.99
CA ILE A 238 5.89 -8.22 12.65
C ILE A 238 5.40 -9.19 13.74
N ASP A 239 5.63 -8.88 15.01
CA ASP A 239 5.21 -9.74 16.12
C ASP A 239 3.68 -9.83 16.22
N PHE A 240 2.97 -8.72 15.97
CA PHE A 240 1.51 -8.71 15.97
C PHE A 240 0.93 -9.53 14.81
N MET A 241 1.51 -9.43 13.62
CA MET A 241 1.12 -10.29 12.49
C MET A 241 1.34 -11.76 12.80
N ARG A 242 2.46 -12.11 13.45
CA ARG A 242 2.78 -13.48 13.84
C ARG A 242 1.74 -14.07 14.80
N VAL A 243 1.34 -13.33 15.85
CA VAL A 243 0.32 -13.83 16.80
C VAL A 243 -1.07 -13.92 16.17
N ASN A 244 -1.31 -13.21 15.07
CA ASN A 244 -2.54 -13.30 14.27
C ASN A 244 -2.48 -14.36 13.15
N GLY A 245 -1.49 -15.26 13.19
CA GLY A 245 -1.40 -16.41 12.29
C GLY A 245 -0.81 -16.08 10.93
N PHE A 246 0.09 -15.09 10.86
CA PHE A 246 0.85 -14.76 9.66
C PHE A 246 2.35 -14.97 9.87
N GLU A 247 3.06 -15.21 8.80
CA GLU A 247 4.50 -15.42 8.75
C GLU A 247 5.12 -14.40 7.79
N LEU A 248 6.17 -13.70 8.23
CA LEU A 248 6.89 -12.74 7.39
C LEU A 248 7.56 -13.50 6.23
N VAL A 249 7.31 -13.05 5.01
CA VAL A 249 7.97 -13.54 3.80
C VAL A 249 9.19 -12.67 3.49
N ALA A 250 9.00 -11.35 3.49
CA ALA A 250 10.06 -10.41 3.16
C ALA A 250 9.78 -9.01 3.73
N SER A 251 10.85 -8.22 3.89
CA SER A 251 10.80 -6.79 4.19
C SER A 251 11.57 -5.99 3.13
N SER A 252 11.22 -4.71 2.94
CA SER A 252 11.89 -3.85 1.97
C SER A 252 11.96 -2.41 2.44
N GLU A 253 13.05 -1.74 2.05
CA GLU A 253 13.27 -0.31 2.27
C GLU A 253 12.79 0.57 1.09
N ILE A 254 11.97 0.02 0.17
CA ILE A 254 11.46 0.75 -1.02
C ILE A 254 10.82 2.08 -0.63
N ASN A 255 10.07 2.11 0.49
CA ASN A 255 9.35 3.29 0.96
C ASN A 255 10.02 3.96 2.17
N ALA A 256 11.27 3.65 2.45
CA ALA A 256 12.01 4.29 3.53
C ALA A 256 12.34 5.75 3.21
N ASN A 257 12.31 6.60 4.24
CA ASN A 257 12.78 7.96 4.16
C ASN A 257 13.65 8.31 5.37
N PRO A 258 14.98 8.21 5.26
CA PRO A 258 15.89 8.48 6.38
C PRO A 258 15.91 9.95 6.84
N LYS A 259 15.23 10.85 6.11
CA LYS A 259 15.07 12.25 6.51
C LYS A 259 13.93 12.46 7.48
N ASP A 260 13.01 11.49 7.61
CA ASP A 260 11.95 11.52 8.60
C ASP A 260 12.52 11.05 9.93
N THR A 261 12.60 11.95 10.90
CA THR A 261 13.12 11.67 12.24
C THR A 261 12.13 10.86 13.09
N ALA A 262 10.88 10.75 12.65
CA ALA A 262 9.78 10.02 13.32
C ALA A 262 9.65 10.34 14.82
N ASP A 263 9.83 11.64 15.17
CA ASP A 263 9.71 12.18 16.53
C ASP A 263 8.87 13.47 16.60
N HIS A 264 8.09 13.72 15.53
CA HIS A 264 7.25 14.91 15.39
C HIS A 264 6.18 14.99 16.47
N LYS A 265 5.98 16.16 17.04
CA LYS A 265 5.05 16.39 18.17
C LYS A 265 3.62 15.93 17.83
N GLU A 266 3.12 16.27 16.63
CA GLU A 266 1.79 15.87 16.17
C GLU A 266 1.82 14.58 15.32
N GLY A 267 2.95 13.87 15.33
CA GLY A 267 3.14 12.62 14.61
C GLY A 267 3.27 12.80 13.10
N VAL A 268 2.94 11.76 12.35
CA VAL A 268 3.11 11.68 10.89
C VAL A 268 2.38 12.80 10.14
N TRP A 269 1.37 13.40 10.73
CA TRP A 269 0.60 14.49 10.10
C TRP A 269 1.37 15.81 10.01
N GLU A 270 2.51 15.97 10.70
CA GLU A 270 3.45 17.07 10.46
C GLU A 270 4.23 16.90 9.15
N MET A 271 4.41 15.66 8.68
CA MET A 271 5.11 15.37 7.43
C MET A 271 4.25 15.70 6.19
N PRO A 272 4.89 15.97 5.03
CA PRO A 272 4.16 16.06 3.77
C PRO A 272 3.33 14.79 3.47
N PRO A 273 2.20 14.93 2.83
CA PRO A 273 1.62 16.17 2.26
C PRO A 273 0.73 16.94 3.24
N VAL A 274 0.49 16.41 4.45
CA VAL A 274 -0.50 17.00 5.39
C VAL A 274 0.00 18.32 5.95
N LEU A 275 1.24 18.37 6.45
CA LEU A 275 1.87 19.57 7.04
C LEU A 275 0.96 20.27 8.06
N ALA A 276 0.38 19.50 8.97
CA ALA A 276 -0.65 19.97 9.92
C ALA A 276 -0.21 21.19 10.75
N THR A 277 1.08 21.28 11.07
CA THR A 277 1.67 22.39 11.83
C THR A 277 2.27 23.48 10.94
N LYS A 278 2.18 23.35 9.61
CA LYS A 278 2.70 24.29 8.61
C LYS A 278 4.21 24.59 8.75
N ARG A 279 4.97 23.65 9.28
CA ARG A 279 6.43 23.76 9.43
C ARG A 279 7.10 23.78 8.06
N GLU A 280 7.80 24.89 7.75
CA GLU A 280 8.47 25.10 6.46
C GLU A 280 9.67 24.15 6.29
N ASP A 281 10.38 23.82 7.38
CA ASP A 281 11.54 22.92 7.39
C ASP A 281 11.19 21.47 7.00
N LEU A 282 9.92 21.05 7.11
CA LEU A 282 9.48 19.71 6.75
C LEU A 282 9.05 19.59 5.27
N LYS A 283 8.73 20.70 4.59
CA LYS A 283 8.18 20.68 3.22
C LYS A 283 9.06 19.93 2.22
N GLY A 284 10.39 20.02 2.36
CA GLY A 284 11.36 19.42 1.43
C GLY A 284 11.77 17.98 1.79
N LEU A 285 11.27 17.42 2.89
CA LEU A 285 11.74 16.12 3.38
C LEU A 285 11.16 14.92 2.62
N GLY A 286 10.05 15.11 1.91
CA GLY A 286 9.29 14.01 1.33
C GLY A 286 8.22 13.48 2.26
N GLU A 287 7.60 12.34 1.91
CA GLU A 287 6.64 11.66 2.80
C GLU A 287 7.38 10.95 3.95
N SER A 288 6.65 10.51 4.97
CA SER A 288 7.22 9.83 6.15
C SER A 288 8.04 8.60 5.80
N ASP A 289 8.90 8.19 6.71
CA ASP A 289 9.56 6.87 6.69
C ASP A 289 8.53 5.75 6.82
N ARG A 290 8.66 4.67 6.00
CA ARG A 290 7.69 3.57 5.97
C ARG A 290 8.38 2.23 5.81
N MET A 291 7.98 1.29 6.67
CA MET A 291 8.24 -0.13 6.47
C MET A 291 7.38 -0.67 5.32
N THR A 292 7.90 -1.63 4.58
CA THR A 292 7.18 -2.37 3.53
C THR A 292 7.38 -3.85 3.78
N LEU A 293 6.30 -4.55 4.19
CA LEU A 293 6.35 -5.91 4.72
C LEU A 293 5.39 -6.81 3.95
N LEU A 294 5.83 -8.04 3.63
CA LEU A 294 5.01 -9.05 2.97
C LEU A 294 4.84 -10.26 3.87
N PHE A 295 3.60 -10.73 4.01
CA PHE A 295 3.24 -11.86 4.86
C PHE A 295 2.44 -12.91 4.10
N LYS A 296 2.58 -14.18 4.52
CA LYS A 296 1.73 -15.32 4.15
C LYS A 296 0.98 -15.83 5.37
N LYS A 297 -0.03 -16.69 5.14
CA LYS A 297 -0.64 -17.44 6.24
C LYS A 297 0.41 -18.35 6.90
N ALA A 298 0.49 -18.33 8.23
CA ALA A 298 1.20 -19.38 8.97
C ALA A 298 0.43 -20.69 8.84
N LYS A 299 1.20 -21.80 8.72
CA LYS A 299 0.66 -23.17 8.65
C LYS A 299 0.09 -23.62 9.97
#